data_d6bef19cd5292070b8f087d27dbfbb67
#
_entry.id   d6bef19cd5292070b8f087d27dbfbb67
#
_cell.length_a   1.000
_cell.length_b   1.000
_cell.length_c   1.000
_cell.angle_alpha   90.00
_cell.angle_beta   90.00
_cell.angle_gamma   90.00
#
_symmetry.space_group_name_H-M   'P 1'
#
loop_
_entity.id
_entity.type
_entity.pdbx_description
1 polymer ?
#
loop_
_entity_poly.entity_id
_entity_poly.type
_entity_poly.pdbx_seq_one_letter_code
_entity_poly.pdbx_strand_id
1 'polypeptide(L)'
;MLEFLILNSQFSIFLCKDTNFFCNFVPLKVKVGKGMKIGNVEFGKEPLFLAPMEDVTDPAFRLLCKRFGADMVYTEFVSADALIRNVKRTEQKLTIHDEERPVAIQIYGKDVDTMVEAAKIVEEARPDILDLNFGCPVKKVAGKGAGSGMLRDVPKLLAITKAVVEAVKIPVTVKTRLGWDDQSKIIVDLAEAIQDCGAQALAIHGRTRAQMYTGEADWTLIGEVKNNPRMSIPIIGNGDVTTPERARECFDKYGVDAVMIGRGSIGRPWIFEEVKHYLQTGEYVTPYEMQWQIDIIKEHVLRSIEWLGDERKGIVHSRRHLAVTPVFKGIDHFKPTRIAMLRAETLEELFGIIDSVPGMVGMRSEE
;
A
#
# COMPACT_ATOMS: atom_id res chain seq x y z
N MET A 1 -1.17 -42.95 8.74
CA MET A 1 -1.12 -42.50 10.14
C MET A 1 -0.08 -41.39 10.21
N LEU A 2 -0.54 -40.16 10.34
CA LEU A 2 0.31 -38.98 10.43
C LEU A 2 0.33 -38.57 11.89
N GLU A 3 1.47 -38.67 12.54
CA GLU A 3 1.69 -38.11 13.87
C GLU A 3 2.00 -36.62 13.73
N PHE A 4 1.17 -35.80 14.38
CA PHE A 4 1.38 -34.37 14.53
C PHE A 4 2.25 -34.12 15.76
N LEU A 5 3.45 -33.61 15.55
CA LEU A 5 4.25 -32.99 16.61
C LEU A 5 3.93 -31.48 16.63
N ILE A 6 3.19 -31.07 17.65
CA ILE A 6 2.95 -29.66 17.96
C ILE A 6 4.17 -29.16 18.74
N LEU A 7 4.99 -28.34 18.13
CA LEU A 7 5.99 -27.52 18.81
C LEU A 7 5.66 -26.05 18.57
N ASN A 8 5.16 -25.43 19.62
CA ASN A 8 4.97 -23.99 19.87
C ASN A 8 5.13 -23.01 18.70
N SER A 9 3.96 -22.45 18.34
CA SER A 9 3.71 -21.11 17.80
C SER A 9 4.88 -20.40 17.09
N GLN A 10 4.98 -20.55 15.78
CA GLN A 10 5.35 -19.51 14.82
C GLN A 10 5.73 -19.98 13.39
N PHE A 11 5.46 -21.23 12.98
CA PHE A 11 5.70 -21.62 11.58
C PHE A 11 4.65 -22.61 11.09
N SER A 12 3.88 -22.20 10.08
CA SER A 12 3.07 -23.12 9.27
C SER A 12 3.94 -23.63 8.10
N ILE A 13 4.23 -24.92 8.09
CA ILE A 13 4.92 -25.58 6.98
C ILE A 13 3.86 -26.13 6.03
N PHE A 14 3.79 -25.62 4.82
CA PHE A 14 3.06 -26.26 3.72
C PHE A 14 3.96 -27.33 3.06
N LEU A 15 3.58 -28.59 3.21
CA LEU A 15 4.19 -29.70 2.47
C LEU A 15 3.51 -29.81 1.09
N CYS A 16 4.22 -29.44 0.04
CA CYS A 16 3.86 -29.82 -1.31
C CYS A 16 4.26 -31.28 -1.55
N LYS A 17 3.30 -32.14 -1.90
CA LYS A 17 3.56 -33.51 -2.34
C LYS A 17 4.08 -33.43 -3.78
N ASP A 18 5.25 -33.92 -4.03
CA ASP A 18 5.96 -34.06 -5.31
C ASP A 18 7.02 -33.00 -5.59
N THR A 19 8.15 -33.15 -4.90
CA THR A 19 9.52 -33.05 -5.45
C THR A 19 10.53 -33.15 -4.31
N ASN A 20 11.50 -34.04 -4.46
CA ASN A 20 12.64 -34.18 -3.55
C ASN A 20 13.59 -32.97 -3.67
N PHE A 21 13.34 -31.93 -2.92
CA PHE A 21 14.29 -30.84 -2.67
C PHE A 21 14.31 -30.53 -1.18
N PHE A 22 15.31 -31.08 -0.49
CA PHE A 22 15.65 -30.70 0.88
C PHE A 22 16.35 -29.35 0.83
N CYS A 23 15.64 -28.25 1.07
CA CYS A 23 16.25 -26.99 1.45
C CYS A 23 16.65 -27.05 2.92
N ASN A 24 17.95 -27.12 3.20
CA ASN A 24 18.50 -26.92 4.54
C ASN A 24 18.27 -25.44 4.96
N PHE A 25 17.20 -25.18 5.69
CA PHE A 25 17.00 -23.91 6.34
C PHE A 25 17.90 -23.82 7.58
N VAL A 26 18.95 -23.04 7.50
CA VAL A 26 19.71 -22.59 8.68
C VAL A 26 18.92 -21.46 9.33
N PRO A 27 18.46 -21.59 10.57
CA PRO A 27 17.78 -20.49 11.24
C PRO A 27 18.80 -19.39 11.55
N LEU A 28 18.77 -18.31 10.76
CA LEU A 28 19.49 -17.09 11.09
C LEU A 28 18.92 -16.55 12.41
N LYS A 29 19.76 -16.45 13.44
CA LYS A 29 19.43 -15.72 14.67
C LYS A 29 19.29 -14.23 14.33
N VAL A 30 18.09 -13.82 13.94
CA VAL A 30 17.75 -12.40 13.77
C VAL A 30 17.81 -11.76 15.15
N LYS A 31 18.69 -10.77 15.33
CA LYS A 31 18.59 -9.85 16.48
C LYS A 31 17.23 -9.17 16.37
N VAL A 32 16.29 -9.52 17.24
CA VAL A 32 14.98 -8.89 17.32
C VAL A 32 15.21 -7.44 17.77
N GLY A 33 15.31 -6.54 16.80
CA GLY A 33 15.21 -5.10 17.03
C GLY A 33 13.82 -4.77 17.57
N LYS A 34 13.69 -3.67 18.30
CA LYS A 34 12.42 -3.23 18.89
C LYS A 34 11.41 -3.02 17.76
N GLY A 35 10.35 -3.84 17.71
CA GLY A 35 9.24 -3.68 16.77
C GLY A 35 8.48 -2.38 17.05
N MET A 36 7.62 -1.94 16.10
CA MET A 36 6.73 -0.81 16.32
C MET A 36 5.30 -1.26 16.63
N LYS A 37 4.51 -0.35 17.22
CA LYS A 37 3.09 -0.56 17.50
C LYS A 37 2.25 0.62 17.00
N ILE A 38 1.04 0.31 16.51
CA ILE A 38 -0.02 1.29 16.30
C ILE A 38 -1.21 0.82 17.13
N GLY A 39 -1.47 1.49 18.22
CA GLY A 39 -2.45 1.02 19.19
C GLY A 39 -2.08 -0.37 19.75
N ASN A 40 -2.98 -1.31 19.54
CA ASN A 40 -2.81 -2.72 19.90
C ASN A 40 -2.20 -3.59 18.78
N VAL A 41 -1.94 -3.03 17.59
CA VAL A 41 -1.37 -3.74 16.44
C VAL A 41 0.16 -3.69 16.52
N GLU A 42 0.79 -4.86 16.57
CA GLU A 42 2.25 -4.99 16.67
C GLU A 42 2.85 -5.35 15.32
N PHE A 43 3.98 -4.73 15.01
CA PHE A 43 4.76 -4.97 13.81
C PHE A 43 6.20 -5.35 14.15
N GLY A 44 6.83 -6.14 13.29
CA GLY A 44 8.25 -6.47 13.40
C GLY A 44 9.17 -5.27 13.16
N LYS A 45 10.45 -5.55 13.01
CA LYS A 45 11.46 -4.55 12.63
C LYS A 45 11.26 -4.13 11.16
N GLU A 46 11.38 -2.82 10.90
CA GLU A 46 11.37 -2.24 9.54
C GLU A 46 10.15 -2.65 8.70
N PRO A 47 8.92 -2.47 9.20
CA PRO A 47 7.72 -2.93 8.52
C PRO A 47 7.44 -2.14 7.24
N LEU A 48 6.86 -2.85 6.27
CA LEU A 48 6.51 -2.33 4.95
C LEU A 48 5.00 -2.31 4.77
N PHE A 49 4.44 -1.15 4.46
CA PHE A 49 3.00 -0.95 4.30
C PHE A 49 2.63 -0.68 2.85
N LEU A 50 1.52 -1.25 2.40
CA LEU A 50 0.92 -0.89 1.10
C LEU A 50 0.13 0.41 1.24
N ALA A 51 0.45 1.42 0.44
CA ALA A 51 -0.26 2.70 0.46
C ALA A 51 -1.69 2.58 -0.08
N PRO A 52 -2.67 3.35 0.47
CA PRO A 52 -4.02 3.46 -0.11
C PRO A 52 -3.97 4.14 -1.48
N MET A 53 -4.50 3.48 -2.51
CA MET A 53 -4.52 3.99 -3.89
C MET A 53 -5.86 3.68 -4.55
N GLU A 54 -6.58 4.71 -4.98
CA GLU A 54 -7.87 4.59 -5.68
C GLU A 54 -7.73 3.80 -6.98
N ASP A 55 -8.66 2.89 -7.21
CA ASP A 55 -8.69 1.95 -8.33
C ASP A 55 -7.43 1.04 -8.43
N VAL A 56 -6.72 0.81 -7.34
CA VAL A 56 -5.50 -0.02 -7.29
C VAL A 56 -5.53 -0.98 -6.11
N THR A 57 -5.82 -0.48 -4.89
CA THR A 57 -5.75 -1.28 -3.67
C THR A 57 -7.09 -1.93 -3.32
N ASP A 58 -7.69 -2.59 -4.31
CA ASP A 58 -8.84 -3.49 -4.12
C ASP A 58 -8.41 -4.77 -3.36
N PRO A 59 -9.35 -5.61 -2.91
CA PRO A 59 -9.02 -6.84 -2.20
C PRO A 59 -8.10 -7.78 -2.98
N ALA A 60 -8.29 -7.88 -4.31
CA ALA A 60 -7.47 -8.74 -5.17
C ALA A 60 -5.98 -8.38 -5.10
N PHE A 61 -5.68 -7.08 -5.17
CA PHE A 61 -4.30 -6.60 -5.11
C PHE A 61 -3.74 -6.59 -3.68
N ARG A 62 -4.54 -6.23 -2.68
CA ARG A 62 -4.09 -6.26 -1.28
C ARG A 62 -3.67 -7.65 -0.83
N LEU A 63 -4.45 -8.69 -1.17
CA LEU A 63 -4.11 -10.09 -0.88
C LEU A 63 -2.79 -10.52 -1.52
N LEU A 64 -2.52 -10.10 -2.77
CA LEU A 64 -1.22 -10.34 -3.41
C LEU A 64 -0.08 -9.66 -2.66
N CYS A 65 -0.24 -8.38 -2.31
CA CYS A 65 0.79 -7.66 -1.56
C CYS A 65 1.04 -8.29 -0.17
N LYS A 66 0.01 -8.78 0.51
CA LYS A 66 0.15 -9.53 1.77
C LYS A 66 0.93 -10.81 1.58
N ARG A 67 0.61 -11.60 0.55
CA ARG A 67 1.34 -12.83 0.22
C ARG A 67 2.83 -12.58 0.01
N PHE A 68 3.18 -11.46 -0.62
CA PHE A 68 4.57 -11.04 -0.82
C PHE A 68 5.17 -10.24 0.34
N GLY A 69 4.51 -10.21 1.49
CA GLY A 69 5.11 -9.73 2.72
C GLY A 69 4.82 -8.28 3.08
N ALA A 70 3.82 -7.62 2.50
CA ALA A 70 3.34 -6.36 3.08
C ALA A 70 2.86 -6.62 4.52
N ASP A 71 3.43 -5.88 5.50
CA ASP A 71 3.07 -6.06 6.90
C ASP A 71 1.68 -5.54 7.21
N MET A 72 1.28 -4.47 6.53
CA MET A 72 -0.05 -3.87 6.62
C MET A 72 -0.50 -3.38 5.25
N VAL A 73 -1.81 -3.48 4.99
CA VAL A 73 -2.43 -2.95 3.77
C VAL A 73 -3.51 -1.93 4.12
N TYR A 74 -3.79 -1.06 3.17
CA TYR A 74 -4.86 -0.06 3.26
C TYR A 74 -5.87 -0.29 2.15
N THR A 75 -7.15 -0.10 2.46
CA THR A 75 -8.19 -0.07 1.42
C THR A 75 -8.01 1.14 0.51
N GLU A 76 -8.72 1.17 -0.60
CA GLU A 76 -8.98 2.42 -1.31
C GLU A 76 -9.68 3.39 -0.36
N PHE A 77 -9.44 4.71 -0.54
CA PHE A 77 -10.06 5.70 0.34
C PHE A 77 -11.57 5.85 0.09
N VAL A 78 -12.33 5.92 1.17
CA VAL A 78 -13.79 5.96 1.19
C VAL A 78 -14.29 7.37 1.47
N SER A 79 -15.24 7.87 0.67
CA SER A 79 -15.87 9.15 0.95
C SER A 79 -16.82 9.03 2.13
N ALA A 80 -16.59 9.80 3.20
CA ALA A 80 -17.46 9.88 4.35
C ALA A 80 -18.89 10.30 3.95
N ASP A 81 -19.02 11.33 3.11
CA ASP A 81 -20.31 11.81 2.58
C ASP A 81 -21.09 10.74 1.81
N ALA A 82 -20.40 9.86 1.07
CA ALA A 82 -21.04 8.80 0.31
C ALA A 82 -21.39 7.61 1.22
N LEU A 83 -20.55 7.34 2.21
CA LEU A 83 -20.73 6.24 3.16
C LEU A 83 -21.98 6.43 4.02
N ILE A 84 -22.15 7.62 4.64
CA ILE A 84 -23.34 7.92 5.46
C ILE A 84 -24.66 7.95 4.68
N ARG A 85 -24.56 8.03 3.32
CA ARG A 85 -25.74 7.95 2.42
C ARG A 85 -25.98 6.55 1.88
N ASN A 86 -25.31 5.55 2.39
CA ASN A 86 -25.45 4.13 2.02
C ASN A 86 -25.25 3.89 0.51
N VAL A 87 -24.22 4.54 -0.10
CA VAL A 87 -23.88 4.33 -1.50
C VAL A 87 -23.20 2.97 -1.64
N LYS A 88 -23.89 1.97 -2.23
CA LYS A 88 -23.43 0.57 -2.35
C LYS A 88 -21.97 0.41 -2.80
N ARG A 89 -21.52 1.16 -3.81
CA ARG A 89 -20.13 1.11 -4.28
C ARG A 89 -19.15 1.57 -3.20
N THR A 90 -19.57 2.43 -2.30
CA THR A 90 -18.75 2.93 -1.19
C THR A 90 -18.68 1.88 -0.09
N GLU A 91 -19.79 1.22 0.22
CA GLU A 91 -19.85 0.12 1.19
C GLU A 91 -18.98 -1.06 0.75
N GLN A 92 -18.94 -1.40 -0.55
CA GLN A 92 -18.06 -2.43 -1.08
C GLN A 92 -16.58 -2.21 -0.78
N LYS A 93 -16.13 -0.94 -0.67
CA LYS A 93 -14.75 -0.60 -0.31
C LYS A 93 -14.41 -0.87 1.16
N LEU A 94 -15.41 -1.16 2.01
CA LEU A 94 -15.20 -1.59 3.39
C LEU A 94 -14.93 -3.09 3.50
N THR A 95 -15.06 -3.85 2.39
CA THR A 95 -14.81 -5.29 2.41
C THR A 95 -13.34 -5.57 2.69
N ILE A 96 -13.11 -6.35 3.73
CA ILE A 96 -11.80 -6.83 4.15
C ILE A 96 -11.86 -8.34 4.38
N HIS A 97 -10.75 -9.03 4.13
CA HIS A 97 -10.59 -10.45 4.38
C HIS A 97 -9.63 -10.68 5.54
N ASP A 98 -9.78 -11.77 6.27
CA ASP A 98 -8.91 -12.05 7.42
C ASP A 98 -7.45 -12.24 7.01
N GLU A 99 -7.19 -12.73 5.80
CA GLU A 99 -5.85 -12.88 5.23
C GLU A 99 -5.15 -11.55 4.95
N GLU A 100 -5.90 -10.44 4.89
CA GLU A 100 -5.32 -9.09 4.70
C GLU A 100 -4.80 -8.47 5.99
N ARG A 101 -5.17 -9.03 7.15
CA ARG A 101 -4.86 -8.41 8.45
C ARG A 101 -3.35 -8.41 8.76
N PRO A 102 -2.83 -7.35 9.40
CA PRO A 102 -3.54 -6.11 9.76
C PRO A 102 -3.93 -5.29 8.52
N VAL A 103 -5.15 -4.72 8.54
CA VAL A 103 -5.68 -3.90 7.46
C VAL A 103 -6.29 -2.61 8.00
N ALA A 104 -6.01 -1.49 7.32
CA ALA A 104 -6.60 -0.20 7.62
C ALA A 104 -7.67 0.17 6.58
N ILE A 105 -8.83 0.64 7.05
CA ILE A 105 -9.82 1.32 6.20
C ILE A 105 -9.53 2.82 6.24
N GLN A 106 -9.36 3.44 5.07
CA GLN A 106 -9.10 4.87 4.97
C GLN A 106 -10.34 5.64 4.54
N ILE A 107 -10.72 6.68 5.30
CA ILE A 107 -11.82 7.60 4.96
C ILE A 107 -11.34 9.01 4.68
N TYR A 108 -12.10 9.76 3.89
CA TYR A 108 -11.88 11.18 3.66
C TYR A 108 -13.18 11.97 3.67
N GLY A 109 -13.11 13.20 4.14
CA GLY A 109 -14.22 14.15 4.19
C GLY A 109 -13.71 15.53 4.56
N LYS A 110 -14.64 16.44 4.84
CA LYS A 110 -14.34 17.83 5.22
C LYS A 110 -15.24 18.36 6.34
N ASP A 111 -16.16 17.57 6.79
CA ASP A 111 -17.12 17.93 7.83
C ASP A 111 -16.95 17.03 9.04
N VAL A 112 -16.98 17.61 10.24
CA VAL A 112 -16.68 16.90 11.48
C VAL A 112 -17.73 15.83 11.75
N ASP A 113 -19.01 16.18 11.70
CA ASP A 113 -20.11 15.26 12.05
C ASP A 113 -20.17 14.09 11.06
N THR A 114 -20.04 14.41 9.76
CA THR A 114 -19.99 13.41 8.69
C THR A 114 -18.82 12.43 8.86
N MET A 115 -17.64 12.93 9.25
CA MET A 115 -16.46 12.10 9.47
C MET A 115 -16.62 11.21 10.71
N VAL A 116 -17.23 11.70 11.76
CA VAL A 116 -17.54 10.93 12.98
C VAL A 116 -18.55 9.82 12.69
N GLU A 117 -19.62 10.13 11.96
CA GLU A 117 -20.62 9.14 11.57
C GLU A 117 -20.00 8.04 10.68
N ALA A 118 -19.25 8.43 9.66
CA ALA A 118 -18.53 7.50 8.80
C ALA A 118 -17.52 6.65 9.57
N ALA A 119 -16.82 7.20 10.55
CA ALA A 119 -15.87 6.48 11.39
C ALA A 119 -16.53 5.36 12.19
N LYS A 120 -17.74 5.59 12.73
CA LYS A 120 -18.52 4.58 13.43
C LYS A 120 -18.97 3.43 12.51
N ILE A 121 -19.39 3.77 11.27
CA ILE A 121 -19.73 2.75 10.26
C ILE A 121 -18.51 1.91 9.91
N VAL A 122 -17.33 2.55 9.78
CA VAL A 122 -16.07 1.82 9.53
C VAL A 122 -15.69 0.94 10.70
N GLU A 123 -15.88 1.37 11.94
CA GLU A 123 -15.62 0.53 13.12
C GLU A 123 -16.47 -0.75 13.13
N GLU A 124 -17.73 -0.68 12.65
CA GLU A 124 -18.62 -1.86 12.50
C GLU A 124 -18.06 -2.88 11.49
N ALA A 125 -17.32 -2.43 10.46
CA ALA A 125 -16.63 -3.31 9.53
C ALA A 125 -15.38 -3.99 10.14
N ARG A 126 -15.00 -3.62 11.37
CA ARG A 126 -13.92 -4.21 12.17
C ARG A 126 -12.56 -4.25 11.50
N PRO A 127 -12.05 -3.15 10.93
CA PRO A 127 -10.65 -3.08 10.53
C PRO A 127 -9.75 -3.07 11.78
N ASP A 128 -8.46 -3.31 11.57
CA ASP A 128 -7.47 -3.19 12.66
C ASP A 128 -7.16 -1.71 12.96
N ILE A 129 -7.30 -0.84 11.96
CA ILE A 129 -6.99 0.60 12.04
C ILE A 129 -7.99 1.39 11.19
N LEU A 130 -8.40 2.55 11.68
CA LEU A 130 -9.08 3.59 10.89
C LEU A 130 -8.06 4.65 10.50
N ASP A 131 -7.91 4.95 9.21
CA ASP A 131 -6.99 5.96 8.72
C ASP A 131 -7.70 7.17 8.11
N LEU A 132 -7.23 8.39 8.44
CA LEU A 132 -7.78 9.65 7.94
C LEU A 132 -6.94 10.16 6.77
N ASN A 133 -7.57 10.37 5.61
CA ASN A 133 -6.90 10.90 4.43
C ASN A 133 -6.90 12.43 4.38
N PHE A 134 -5.76 13.02 4.65
CA PHE A 134 -5.47 14.44 4.41
C PHE A 134 -4.36 14.63 3.36
N GLY A 135 -4.20 13.66 2.46
CA GLY A 135 -3.11 13.64 1.48
C GLY A 135 -3.53 13.53 0.01
N CYS A 136 -4.78 13.14 -0.32
CA CYS A 136 -5.22 12.97 -1.71
C CYS A 136 -5.18 14.30 -2.48
N PRO A 137 -4.36 14.43 -3.56
CA PRO A 137 -4.18 15.71 -4.26
C PRO A 137 -5.17 15.94 -5.41
N VAL A 138 -6.01 14.95 -5.72
CA VAL A 138 -6.88 14.96 -6.90
C VAL A 138 -7.88 16.11 -6.82
N LYS A 139 -8.00 16.88 -7.91
CA LYS A 139 -8.82 18.10 -7.96
C LYS A 139 -10.26 17.90 -7.46
N LYS A 140 -10.90 16.78 -7.80
CA LYS A 140 -12.28 16.47 -7.36
C LYS A 140 -12.43 16.24 -5.85
N VAL A 141 -11.32 15.98 -5.13
CA VAL A 141 -11.26 15.80 -3.67
C VAL A 141 -10.70 17.07 -3.03
N ALA A 142 -9.45 17.42 -3.34
CA ALA A 142 -8.74 18.55 -2.75
C ALA A 142 -9.36 19.90 -3.09
N GLY A 143 -9.91 20.05 -4.32
CA GLY A 143 -10.62 21.27 -4.74
C GLY A 143 -11.95 21.50 -4.02
N LYS A 144 -12.50 20.46 -3.38
CA LYS A 144 -13.71 20.56 -2.54
C LYS A 144 -13.39 20.71 -1.05
N GLY A 145 -12.12 20.90 -0.69
CA GLY A 145 -11.66 21.08 0.68
C GLY A 145 -11.45 19.79 1.48
N ALA A 146 -11.53 18.60 0.84
CA ALA A 146 -11.25 17.32 1.48
C ALA A 146 -9.85 16.80 1.09
N GLY A 147 -9.41 15.69 1.68
CA GLY A 147 -8.07 15.15 1.43
C GLY A 147 -6.99 16.20 1.69
N SER A 148 -6.06 16.41 0.77
CA SER A 148 -5.01 17.44 0.93
C SER A 148 -5.53 18.89 0.90
N GLY A 149 -6.81 19.12 0.54
CA GLY A 149 -7.47 20.41 0.69
C GLY A 149 -7.55 20.89 2.13
N MET A 150 -7.59 19.95 3.08
CA MET A 150 -7.58 20.21 4.52
C MET A 150 -6.27 20.86 5.03
N LEU A 151 -5.16 20.72 4.30
CA LEU A 151 -3.89 21.40 4.64
C LEU A 151 -3.96 22.93 4.58
N ARG A 152 -5.05 23.48 4.02
CA ARG A 152 -5.35 24.93 4.01
C ARG A 152 -6.26 25.38 5.16
N ASP A 153 -6.77 24.42 5.94
CA ASP A 153 -7.66 24.66 7.08
C ASP A 153 -7.24 23.73 8.23
N VAL A 154 -6.06 23.99 8.79
CA VAL A 154 -5.46 23.19 9.88
C VAL A 154 -6.38 23.11 11.10
N PRO A 155 -7.03 24.19 11.58
CA PRO A 155 -7.95 24.07 12.71
C PRO A 155 -9.05 23.05 12.48
N LYS A 156 -9.60 22.98 11.27
CA LYS A 156 -10.65 22.01 10.91
C LYS A 156 -10.11 20.60 10.77
N LEU A 157 -8.91 20.43 10.19
CA LEU A 157 -8.20 19.15 10.14
C LEU A 157 -8.04 18.55 11.54
N LEU A 158 -7.58 19.36 12.48
CA LEU A 158 -7.37 18.94 13.88
C LEU A 158 -8.71 18.65 14.57
N ALA A 159 -9.74 19.46 14.34
CA ALA A 159 -11.07 19.23 14.89
C ALA A 159 -11.66 17.89 14.41
N ILE A 160 -11.52 17.57 13.11
CA ILE A 160 -11.93 16.26 12.55
C ILE A 160 -11.12 15.12 13.20
N THR A 161 -9.81 15.26 13.26
CA THR A 161 -8.94 14.23 13.82
C THR A 161 -9.32 13.92 15.26
N LYS A 162 -9.45 14.95 16.09
CA LYS A 162 -9.83 14.82 17.50
C LYS A 162 -11.20 14.18 17.67
N ALA A 163 -12.21 14.68 16.96
CA ALA A 163 -13.57 14.16 17.05
C ALA A 163 -13.68 12.69 16.63
N VAL A 164 -12.95 12.26 15.58
CA VAL A 164 -12.93 10.87 15.14
C VAL A 164 -12.21 9.99 16.18
N VAL A 165 -11.07 10.42 16.71
CA VAL A 165 -10.34 9.70 17.77
C VAL A 165 -11.22 9.47 19.01
N GLU A 166 -11.99 10.47 19.41
CA GLU A 166 -12.91 10.39 20.56
C GLU A 166 -14.15 9.53 20.28
N ALA A 167 -14.52 9.32 19.01
CA ALA A 167 -15.76 8.65 18.62
C ALA A 167 -15.64 7.13 18.45
N VAL A 168 -14.42 6.59 18.22
CA VAL A 168 -14.18 5.16 17.96
C VAL A 168 -13.18 4.56 18.95
N LYS A 169 -13.20 3.23 19.09
CA LYS A 169 -12.30 2.49 20.01
C LYS A 169 -11.06 1.93 19.31
N ILE A 170 -11.16 1.74 17.99
CA ILE A 170 -10.03 1.24 17.19
C ILE A 170 -8.97 2.32 17.02
N PRO A 171 -7.68 1.96 16.81
CA PRO A 171 -6.63 2.92 16.54
C PRO A 171 -6.95 3.81 15.36
N VAL A 172 -6.75 5.13 15.52
CA VAL A 172 -6.89 6.12 14.45
C VAL A 172 -5.53 6.61 14.02
N THR A 173 -5.26 6.59 12.71
CA THR A 173 -4.04 7.11 12.09
C THR A 173 -4.36 8.20 11.09
N VAL A 174 -3.35 8.94 10.67
CA VAL A 174 -3.49 10.02 9.69
C VAL A 174 -2.49 9.82 8.56
N LYS A 175 -2.94 10.00 7.30
CA LYS A 175 -2.06 10.06 6.14
C LYS A 175 -2.15 11.42 5.48
N THR A 176 -1.00 12.12 5.36
CA THR A 176 -0.93 13.48 4.84
C THR A 176 0.26 13.70 3.89
N ARG A 177 0.49 14.97 3.53
CA ARG A 177 1.61 15.46 2.72
C ARG A 177 2.38 16.56 3.48
N LEU A 178 3.50 17.03 2.88
CA LEU A 178 4.35 18.07 3.47
C LEU A 178 3.61 19.41 3.68
N GLY A 179 2.60 19.67 2.86
CA GLY A 179 1.84 20.92 2.86
C GLY A 179 1.03 21.06 1.57
N TRP A 180 0.40 22.24 1.39
CA TRP A 180 -0.36 22.54 0.18
C TRP A 180 0.55 22.81 -1.03
N ASP A 181 1.57 23.65 -0.85
CA ASP A 181 2.58 24.02 -1.83
C ASP A 181 3.95 24.25 -1.18
N ASP A 182 4.94 24.67 -1.95
CA ASP A 182 6.30 24.85 -1.44
C ASP A 182 6.45 25.99 -0.42
N GLN A 183 5.52 26.93 -0.42
CA GLN A 183 5.52 28.07 0.53
C GLN A 183 4.78 27.74 1.82
N SER A 184 4.02 26.66 1.83
CA SER A 184 3.18 26.23 2.96
C SER A 184 3.48 24.78 3.39
N LYS A 185 4.75 24.41 3.49
CA LYS A 185 5.21 23.15 4.07
C LYS A 185 5.12 23.21 5.60
N ILE A 186 4.02 22.72 6.13
CA ILE A 186 3.65 22.85 7.55
C ILE A 186 3.81 21.56 8.33
N ILE A 187 4.34 20.50 7.71
CA ILE A 187 4.27 19.14 8.26
C ILE A 187 4.93 18.99 9.62
N VAL A 188 6.02 19.72 9.92
CA VAL A 188 6.74 19.60 11.18
C VAL A 188 5.85 19.99 12.35
N ASP A 189 5.26 21.18 12.32
CA ASP A 189 4.34 21.66 13.37
C ASP A 189 3.00 20.90 13.35
N LEU A 190 2.51 20.55 12.14
CA LEU A 190 1.26 19.82 11.99
C LEU A 190 1.34 18.41 12.58
N ALA A 191 2.49 17.76 12.52
CA ALA A 191 2.69 16.41 13.06
C ALA A 191 2.48 16.38 14.58
N GLU A 192 3.03 17.33 15.33
CA GLU A 192 2.81 17.46 16.77
C GLU A 192 1.32 17.67 17.09
N ALA A 193 0.67 18.59 16.36
CA ALA A 193 -0.75 18.89 16.57
C ALA A 193 -1.65 17.69 16.27
N ILE A 194 -1.33 16.87 15.26
CA ILE A 194 -2.05 15.64 14.94
C ILE A 194 -1.87 14.61 16.07
N GLN A 195 -0.65 14.44 16.58
CA GLN A 195 -0.39 13.58 17.73
C GLN A 195 -1.17 14.04 18.97
N ASP A 196 -1.19 15.34 19.25
CA ASP A 196 -1.92 15.91 20.39
C ASP A 196 -3.46 15.73 20.28
N CYS A 197 -3.98 15.48 19.08
CA CYS A 197 -5.37 15.07 18.87
C CYS A 197 -5.62 13.58 19.20
N GLY A 198 -4.58 12.80 19.53
CA GLY A 198 -4.68 11.38 19.89
C GLY A 198 -4.50 10.41 18.72
N ALA A 199 -4.05 10.87 17.56
CA ALA A 199 -3.66 9.97 16.46
C ALA A 199 -2.53 9.03 16.91
N GLN A 200 -2.56 7.77 16.48
CA GLN A 200 -1.65 6.73 16.96
C GLN A 200 -0.54 6.38 15.98
N ALA A 201 -0.54 6.94 14.78
CA ALA A 201 0.57 6.98 13.82
C ALA A 201 0.31 8.06 12.77
N LEU A 202 1.38 8.49 12.11
CA LEU A 202 1.32 9.49 11.05
C LEU A 202 2.10 9.02 9.82
N ALA A 203 1.39 8.87 8.67
CA ALA A 203 2.02 8.59 7.39
C ALA A 203 2.20 9.88 6.58
N ILE A 204 3.42 10.16 6.15
CA ILE A 204 3.77 11.41 5.46
C ILE A 204 4.28 11.11 4.05
N HIS A 205 3.60 11.64 3.04
CA HIS A 205 4.12 11.62 1.68
C HIS A 205 5.05 12.83 1.47
N GLY A 206 6.29 12.56 1.05
CA GLY A 206 7.36 13.56 0.84
C GLY A 206 7.13 14.52 -0.34
N ARG A 207 5.89 14.88 -0.63
CA ARG A 207 5.50 15.89 -1.63
C ARG A 207 4.42 16.80 -1.09
N THR A 208 4.37 18.04 -1.60
CA THR A 208 3.22 18.91 -1.38
C THR A 208 2.03 18.50 -2.25
N ARG A 209 0.85 19.07 -1.99
CA ARG A 209 -0.33 18.88 -2.86
C ARG A 209 -0.08 19.41 -4.26
N ALA A 210 0.55 20.60 -4.37
CA ALA A 210 0.82 21.23 -5.67
C ALA A 210 1.71 20.38 -6.58
N GLN A 211 2.72 19.71 -6.03
CA GLN A 211 3.57 18.79 -6.76
C GLN A 211 2.83 17.56 -7.30
N MET A 212 1.72 17.17 -6.70
CA MET A 212 1.01 15.93 -7.02
C MET A 212 1.96 14.71 -7.03
N TYR A 213 2.52 14.36 -8.21
CA TYR A 213 3.47 13.25 -8.40
C TYR A 213 4.71 13.69 -9.20
N THR A 214 4.88 14.99 -9.48
CA THR A 214 6.02 15.52 -10.22
C THR A 214 7.22 15.73 -9.30
N GLY A 215 8.43 15.79 -9.89
CA GLY A 215 9.67 15.90 -9.15
C GLY A 215 9.94 14.67 -8.27
N GLU A 216 10.81 14.82 -7.30
CA GLU A 216 11.18 13.78 -6.33
C GLU A 216 10.50 14.01 -4.98
N ALA A 217 10.26 12.93 -4.22
CA ALA A 217 9.77 13.02 -2.86
C ALA A 217 10.90 13.50 -1.93
N ASP A 218 10.65 14.63 -1.24
CA ASP A 218 11.56 15.17 -0.24
C ASP A 218 11.31 14.49 1.12
N TRP A 219 12.27 13.68 1.54
CA TRP A 219 12.22 12.97 2.81
C TRP A 219 12.84 13.75 3.97
N THR A 220 13.45 14.91 3.72
CA THR A 220 14.13 15.72 4.74
C THR A 220 13.17 16.10 5.85
N LEU A 221 11.99 16.64 5.50
CA LEU A 221 10.98 17.02 6.49
C LEU A 221 10.33 15.80 7.19
N ILE A 222 10.28 14.63 6.54
CA ILE A 222 9.83 13.40 7.20
C ILE A 222 10.84 13.02 8.29
N GLY A 223 12.15 13.07 7.98
CA GLY A 223 13.22 12.85 8.95
C GLY A 223 13.21 13.89 10.08
N GLU A 224 12.92 15.15 9.79
CA GLU A 224 12.80 16.21 10.79
C GLU A 224 11.64 15.91 11.75
N VAL A 225 10.46 15.55 11.26
CA VAL A 225 9.33 15.10 12.10
C VAL A 225 9.74 13.90 12.95
N LYS A 226 10.38 12.89 12.37
CA LYS A 226 10.79 11.68 13.10
C LYS A 226 11.79 11.96 14.22
N ASN A 227 12.71 12.88 13.99
CA ASN A 227 13.76 13.24 14.95
C ASN A 227 13.32 14.34 15.94
N ASN A 228 12.10 14.84 15.84
CA ASN A 228 11.55 15.78 16.80
C ASN A 228 11.34 15.06 18.17
N PRO A 229 11.97 15.51 19.27
CA PRO A 229 11.90 14.85 20.56
C PRO A 229 10.49 14.84 21.18
N ARG A 230 9.57 15.68 20.69
CA ARG A 230 8.18 15.68 21.12
C ARG A 230 7.33 14.60 20.42
N MET A 231 7.81 14.03 19.31
CA MET A 231 7.09 12.98 18.61
C MET A 231 7.27 11.64 19.32
N SER A 232 6.18 11.03 19.73
CA SER A 232 6.12 9.74 20.40
C SER A 232 5.37 8.66 19.61
N ILE A 233 4.56 9.07 18.62
CA ILE A 233 3.85 8.13 17.74
C ILE A 233 4.73 7.69 16.57
N PRO A 234 4.50 6.49 16.01
CA PRO A 234 5.21 6.04 14.82
C PRO A 234 5.05 6.98 13.62
N ILE A 235 6.16 7.22 12.92
CA ILE A 235 6.22 7.99 11.68
C ILE A 235 6.45 7.05 10.52
N ILE A 236 5.52 7.02 9.58
CA ILE A 236 5.53 6.19 8.38
C ILE A 236 5.91 7.05 7.19
N GLY A 237 7.10 6.78 6.62
CA GLY A 237 7.56 7.53 5.45
C GLY A 237 6.99 6.99 4.15
N ASN A 238 6.60 7.87 3.23
CA ASN A 238 6.05 7.51 1.94
C ASN A 238 6.59 8.43 0.82
N GLY A 239 6.80 7.87 -0.35
CA GLY A 239 7.20 8.60 -1.57
C GLY A 239 8.44 8.02 -2.24
N ASP A 240 8.30 7.65 -3.51
CA ASP A 240 9.36 7.17 -4.42
C ASP A 240 10.20 6.00 -3.89
N VAL A 241 9.61 5.13 -3.09
CA VAL A 241 10.22 3.87 -2.69
C VAL A 241 9.88 2.83 -3.77
N THR A 242 10.83 2.61 -4.67
CA THR A 242 10.70 1.74 -5.84
C THR A 242 11.80 0.67 -5.93
N THR A 243 12.79 0.75 -5.05
CA THR A 243 13.91 -0.19 -4.96
C THR A 243 14.21 -0.56 -3.51
N PRO A 244 14.84 -1.72 -3.27
CA PRO A 244 15.28 -2.14 -1.94
C PRO A 244 16.22 -1.16 -1.26
N GLU A 245 17.20 -0.59 -2.00
CA GLU A 245 18.17 0.37 -1.46
C GLU A 245 17.49 1.65 -1.00
N ARG A 246 16.47 2.09 -1.76
CA ARG A 246 15.71 3.28 -1.35
C ARG A 246 14.96 3.04 -0.05
N ALA A 247 14.41 1.86 0.15
CA ALA A 247 13.78 1.50 1.42
C ALA A 247 14.81 1.47 2.57
N ARG A 248 15.99 0.89 2.35
CA ARG A 248 17.10 0.90 3.32
C ARG A 248 17.51 2.33 3.68
N GLU A 249 17.73 3.19 2.67
CA GLU A 249 18.05 4.60 2.89
C GLU A 249 16.96 5.30 3.73
N CYS A 250 15.70 4.98 3.50
CA CYS A 250 14.60 5.57 4.26
C CYS A 250 14.69 5.25 5.75
N PHE A 251 15.00 4.02 6.11
CA PHE A 251 15.18 3.61 7.50
C PHE A 251 16.48 4.19 8.10
N ASP A 252 17.59 4.06 7.41
CA ASP A 252 18.91 4.40 7.97
C ASP A 252 19.13 5.91 8.07
N LYS A 253 18.73 6.68 7.06
CA LYS A 253 18.99 8.12 6.98
C LYS A 253 17.94 8.96 7.69
N TYR A 254 16.67 8.58 7.56
CA TYR A 254 15.56 9.38 8.09
C TYR A 254 14.95 8.78 9.38
N GLY A 255 15.32 7.55 9.72
CA GLY A 255 14.96 6.91 10.99
C GLY A 255 13.48 6.57 11.15
N VAL A 256 12.70 6.54 10.05
CA VAL A 256 11.25 6.26 10.09
C VAL A 256 10.95 4.89 10.71
N ASP A 257 9.79 4.76 11.33
CA ASP A 257 9.37 3.51 11.99
C ASP A 257 8.83 2.48 10.99
N ALA A 258 8.27 2.96 9.87
CA ALA A 258 7.81 2.12 8.76
C ALA A 258 7.99 2.83 7.43
N VAL A 259 8.07 2.05 6.35
CA VAL A 259 8.08 2.56 4.98
C VAL A 259 6.79 2.14 4.27
N MET A 260 6.10 3.13 3.66
CA MET A 260 4.88 2.89 2.90
C MET A 260 5.17 2.94 1.40
N ILE A 261 4.89 1.84 0.70
CA ILE A 261 5.11 1.68 -0.74
C ILE A 261 3.79 1.89 -1.48
N GLY A 262 3.77 2.81 -2.44
CA GLY A 262 2.62 3.06 -3.31
C GLY A 262 2.92 2.60 -4.73
N ARG A 263 3.17 3.53 -5.64
CA ARG A 263 3.35 3.28 -7.08
C ARG A 263 4.38 2.21 -7.42
N GLY A 264 5.39 2.01 -6.57
CA GLY A 264 6.39 0.95 -6.77
C GLY A 264 5.84 -0.46 -6.74
N SER A 265 4.67 -0.68 -6.11
CA SER A 265 4.00 -1.99 -6.05
C SER A 265 3.04 -2.26 -7.23
N ILE A 266 2.62 -1.24 -7.98
CA ILE A 266 1.64 -1.39 -9.06
C ILE A 266 2.21 -2.29 -10.16
N GLY A 267 1.57 -3.44 -10.41
CA GLY A 267 2.07 -4.44 -11.35
C GLY A 267 3.36 -5.15 -10.92
N ARG A 268 3.75 -5.00 -9.64
CA ARG A 268 4.93 -5.62 -9.02
C ARG A 268 4.66 -5.88 -7.52
N PRO A 269 3.64 -6.68 -7.15
CA PRO A 269 3.33 -6.91 -5.73
C PRO A 269 4.50 -7.56 -4.98
N TRP A 270 5.38 -8.30 -5.64
CA TRP A 270 6.59 -8.93 -5.06
C TRP A 270 7.67 -7.93 -4.63
N ILE A 271 7.52 -6.62 -4.87
CA ILE A 271 8.45 -5.61 -4.34
C ILE A 271 8.59 -5.68 -2.82
N PHE A 272 7.54 -6.10 -2.11
CA PHE A 272 7.60 -6.26 -0.65
C PHE A 272 8.57 -7.37 -0.23
N GLU A 273 8.60 -8.49 -0.96
CA GLU A 273 9.53 -9.58 -0.72
C GLU A 273 10.97 -9.16 -1.06
N GLU A 274 11.16 -8.50 -2.21
CA GLU A 274 12.48 -7.96 -2.62
C GLU A 274 13.05 -7.00 -1.59
N VAL A 275 12.23 -6.05 -1.11
CA VAL A 275 12.65 -5.08 -0.10
C VAL A 275 12.93 -5.77 1.24
N LYS A 276 12.05 -6.67 1.71
CA LYS A 276 12.27 -7.39 2.96
C LYS A 276 13.54 -8.22 2.95
N HIS A 277 13.77 -8.96 1.88
CA HIS A 277 14.98 -9.75 1.73
C HIS A 277 16.23 -8.88 1.84
N TYR A 278 16.26 -7.78 1.10
CA TYR A 278 17.37 -6.83 1.14
C TYR A 278 17.57 -6.18 2.53
N LEU A 279 16.48 -5.81 3.19
CA LEU A 279 16.55 -5.24 4.55
C LEU A 279 17.12 -6.24 5.56
N GLN A 280 16.88 -7.53 5.37
CA GLN A 280 17.34 -8.59 6.27
C GLN A 280 18.78 -9.06 5.99
N THR A 281 19.16 -9.14 4.71
CA THR A 281 20.40 -9.78 4.28
C THR A 281 21.44 -8.81 3.73
N GLY A 282 21.02 -7.66 3.21
CA GLY A 282 21.84 -6.74 2.41
C GLY A 282 22.02 -7.21 0.96
N GLU A 283 21.41 -8.30 0.56
CA GLU A 283 21.52 -8.89 -0.77
C GLU A 283 20.19 -8.81 -1.54
N TYR A 284 20.28 -8.78 -2.86
CA TYR A 284 19.08 -8.85 -3.71
C TYR A 284 18.56 -10.29 -3.77
N VAL A 285 17.25 -10.44 -3.93
CA VAL A 285 16.68 -11.73 -4.33
C VAL A 285 17.21 -12.10 -5.72
N THR A 286 17.35 -13.39 -5.99
CA THR A 286 17.60 -13.88 -7.35
C THR A 286 16.48 -13.36 -8.25
N PRO A 287 16.80 -12.75 -9.42
CA PRO A 287 15.76 -12.25 -10.32
C PRO A 287 14.72 -13.31 -10.65
N TYR A 288 13.46 -12.95 -10.50
CA TYR A 288 12.37 -13.86 -10.85
C TYR A 288 12.33 -14.11 -12.36
N GLU A 289 12.09 -15.36 -12.76
CA GLU A 289 11.86 -15.68 -14.17
C GLU A 289 10.66 -14.92 -14.72
N MET A 290 10.74 -14.55 -16.00
CA MET A 290 9.67 -13.79 -16.65
C MET A 290 8.35 -14.54 -16.60
N GLN A 291 8.35 -15.87 -16.80
CA GLN A 291 7.15 -16.68 -16.74
C GLN A 291 6.48 -16.62 -15.37
N TRP A 292 7.26 -16.73 -14.29
CA TRP A 292 6.73 -16.57 -12.92
C TRP A 292 6.06 -15.21 -12.71
N GLN A 293 6.69 -14.14 -13.17
CA GLN A 293 6.13 -12.79 -13.07
C GLN A 293 4.83 -12.65 -13.87
N ILE A 294 4.78 -13.25 -15.06
CA ILE A 294 3.57 -13.33 -15.91
C ILE A 294 2.45 -14.08 -15.18
N ASP A 295 2.75 -15.19 -14.54
CA ASP A 295 1.76 -16.00 -13.82
C ASP A 295 1.14 -15.20 -12.67
N ILE A 296 1.93 -14.41 -11.93
CA ILE A 296 1.42 -13.50 -10.89
C ILE A 296 0.50 -12.41 -11.47
N ILE A 297 0.86 -11.86 -12.63
CA ILE A 297 0.01 -10.87 -13.32
C ILE A 297 -1.31 -11.49 -13.76
N LYS A 298 -1.26 -12.69 -14.33
CA LYS A 298 -2.47 -13.43 -14.77
C LYS A 298 -3.36 -13.76 -13.56
N GLU A 299 -2.76 -14.20 -12.46
CA GLU A 299 -3.48 -14.43 -11.20
C GLU A 299 -4.17 -13.15 -10.71
N HIS A 300 -3.49 -12.01 -10.75
CA HIS A 300 -4.11 -10.72 -10.38
C HIS A 300 -5.35 -10.40 -11.23
N VAL A 301 -5.27 -10.61 -12.55
CA VAL A 301 -6.42 -10.42 -13.45
C VAL A 301 -7.59 -11.34 -13.06
N LEU A 302 -7.32 -12.63 -12.82
CA LEU A 302 -8.34 -13.60 -12.41
C LEU A 302 -9.01 -13.21 -11.09
N ARG A 303 -8.23 -12.83 -10.09
CA ARG A 303 -8.75 -12.35 -8.80
C ARG A 303 -9.59 -11.08 -8.93
N SER A 304 -9.21 -10.17 -9.84
CA SER A 304 -9.99 -8.96 -10.13
C SER A 304 -11.33 -9.28 -10.81
N ILE A 305 -11.35 -10.29 -11.69
CA ILE A 305 -12.59 -10.80 -12.31
C ILE A 305 -13.51 -11.41 -11.25
N GLU A 306 -12.96 -12.25 -10.39
CA GLU A 306 -13.69 -12.89 -9.30
C GLU A 306 -14.29 -11.84 -8.34
N TRP A 307 -13.49 -10.88 -7.92
CA TRP A 307 -13.93 -9.78 -7.05
C TRP A 307 -15.06 -8.94 -7.64
N LEU A 308 -14.96 -8.60 -8.92
CA LEU A 308 -15.92 -7.73 -9.61
C LEU A 308 -17.12 -8.50 -10.18
N GLY A 309 -17.04 -9.87 -10.21
CA GLY A 309 -18.09 -10.75 -10.74
C GLY A 309 -18.36 -10.56 -12.23
N ASP A 310 -17.39 -10.01 -12.99
CA ASP A 310 -17.56 -9.66 -14.41
C ASP A 310 -16.18 -9.67 -15.09
N GLU A 311 -16.02 -10.47 -16.14
CA GLU A 311 -14.76 -10.66 -16.85
C GLU A 311 -14.22 -9.33 -17.41
N ARG A 312 -15.06 -8.62 -18.16
CA ARG A 312 -14.65 -7.36 -18.80
C ARG A 312 -14.29 -6.29 -17.78
N LYS A 313 -15.05 -6.19 -16.67
CA LYS A 313 -14.73 -5.23 -15.60
C LYS A 313 -13.40 -5.57 -14.94
N GLY A 314 -13.13 -6.84 -14.64
CA GLY A 314 -11.88 -7.30 -14.05
C GLY A 314 -10.68 -7.00 -14.94
N ILE A 315 -10.80 -7.29 -16.27
CA ILE A 315 -9.76 -6.95 -17.24
C ILE A 315 -9.50 -5.44 -17.29
N VAL A 316 -10.57 -4.64 -17.41
CA VAL A 316 -10.45 -3.17 -17.47
C VAL A 316 -9.81 -2.61 -16.18
N HIS A 317 -10.18 -3.16 -15.02
CA HIS A 317 -9.61 -2.77 -13.73
C HIS A 317 -8.11 -3.09 -13.66
N SER A 318 -7.69 -4.25 -14.12
CA SER A 318 -6.30 -4.69 -14.14
C SER A 318 -5.40 -3.91 -15.11
N ARG A 319 -5.95 -3.18 -16.08
CA ARG A 319 -5.17 -2.43 -17.10
C ARG A 319 -4.15 -1.47 -16.49
N ARG A 320 -4.45 -0.91 -15.32
CA ARG A 320 -3.53 0.00 -14.62
C ARG A 320 -2.25 -0.70 -14.20
N HIS A 321 -2.36 -1.93 -13.72
CA HIS A 321 -1.23 -2.79 -13.35
C HIS A 321 -0.47 -3.28 -14.59
N LEU A 322 -1.18 -3.72 -15.60
CA LEU A 322 -0.62 -4.16 -16.90
C LEU A 322 0.16 -3.03 -17.60
N ALA A 323 -0.29 -1.78 -17.46
CA ALA A 323 0.34 -0.63 -18.11
C ALA A 323 1.72 -0.27 -17.54
N VAL A 324 1.99 -0.56 -16.27
CA VAL A 324 3.20 -0.11 -15.57
C VAL A 324 4.09 -1.23 -15.05
N THR A 325 3.66 -2.48 -15.16
CA THR A 325 4.46 -3.63 -14.70
C THR A 325 5.86 -3.61 -15.28
N PRO A 326 6.91 -3.90 -14.48
CA PRO A 326 8.28 -3.97 -14.97
C PRO A 326 8.55 -5.17 -15.88
N VAL A 327 7.70 -6.19 -15.87
CA VAL A 327 7.87 -7.45 -16.62
C VAL A 327 8.11 -7.21 -18.11
N PHE A 328 7.45 -6.20 -18.65
CA PHE A 328 7.49 -5.90 -20.10
C PHE A 328 8.42 -4.73 -20.44
N LYS A 329 9.23 -4.26 -19.47
CA LYS A 329 10.21 -3.19 -19.74
C LYS A 329 11.41 -3.72 -20.49
N GLY A 330 11.91 -2.93 -21.45
CA GLY A 330 13.11 -3.26 -22.21
C GLY A 330 12.90 -4.31 -23.32
N ILE A 331 11.66 -4.71 -23.60
CA ILE A 331 11.33 -5.55 -24.75
C ILE A 331 11.25 -4.66 -25.99
N ASP A 332 12.08 -4.96 -26.98
CA ASP A 332 12.10 -4.22 -28.25
C ASP A 332 10.75 -4.34 -28.98
N HIS A 333 10.36 -3.26 -29.63
CA HIS A 333 9.09 -3.19 -30.40
C HIS A 333 7.81 -3.55 -29.62
N PHE A 334 7.82 -3.53 -28.27
CA PHE A 334 6.69 -3.94 -27.43
C PHE A 334 5.46 -3.01 -27.49
N LYS A 335 5.58 -1.81 -28.05
CA LYS A 335 4.48 -0.82 -28.04
C LYS A 335 3.17 -1.32 -28.67
N PRO A 336 3.15 -2.00 -29.84
CA PRO A 336 1.92 -2.57 -30.41
C PRO A 336 1.29 -3.63 -29.50
N THR A 337 2.09 -4.55 -28.97
CA THR A 337 1.67 -5.61 -28.03
C THR A 337 1.06 -5.03 -26.77
N ARG A 338 1.69 -4.00 -26.18
CA ARG A 338 1.16 -3.28 -25.03
C ARG A 338 -0.20 -2.63 -25.34
N ILE A 339 -0.35 -2.03 -26.52
CA ILE A 339 -1.62 -1.43 -26.92
C ILE A 339 -2.70 -2.52 -27.07
N ALA A 340 -2.38 -3.65 -27.70
CA ALA A 340 -3.30 -4.77 -27.83
C ALA A 340 -3.72 -5.31 -26.46
N MET A 341 -2.77 -5.59 -25.57
CA MET A 341 -3.00 -6.05 -24.20
C MET A 341 -3.93 -5.11 -23.41
N LEU A 342 -3.73 -3.79 -23.52
CA LEU A 342 -4.56 -2.79 -22.83
C LEU A 342 -5.93 -2.57 -23.48
N ARG A 343 -6.16 -3.11 -24.68
CA ARG A 343 -7.44 -3.06 -25.40
C ARG A 343 -8.22 -4.36 -25.33
N ALA A 344 -7.58 -5.47 -24.97
CA ALA A 344 -8.23 -6.77 -24.85
C ALA A 344 -9.51 -6.68 -24.00
N GLU A 345 -10.58 -7.34 -24.45
CA GLU A 345 -11.88 -7.33 -23.78
C GLU A 345 -12.27 -8.70 -23.24
N THR A 346 -11.59 -9.76 -23.66
CA THR A 346 -11.79 -11.12 -23.15
C THR A 346 -10.52 -11.66 -22.52
N LEU A 347 -10.68 -12.62 -21.59
CA LEU A 347 -9.56 -13.28 -20.92
C LEU A 347 -8.69 -14.07 -21.90
N GLU A 348 -9.32 -14.74 -22.86
CA GLU A 348 -8.63 -15.50 -23.89
C GLU A 348 -7.71 -14.59 -24.72
N GLU A 349 -8.24 -13.45 -25.20
CA GLU A 349 -7.46 -12.45 -25.95
C GLU A 349 -6.30 -11.90 -25.10
N LEU A 350 -6.59 -11.46 -23.88
CA LEU A 350 -5.58 -10.90 -22.99
C LEU A 350 -4.45 -11.89 -22.68
N PHE A 351 -4.81 -13.12 -22.31
CA PHE A 351 -3.83 -14.14 -21.94
C PHE A 351 -3.04 -14.63 -23.14
N GLY A 352 -3.69 -14.78 -24.32
CA GLY A 352 -3.00 -15.10 -25.58
C GLY A 352 -1.91 -14.07 -25.91
N ILE A 353 -2.21 -12.76 -25.70
CA ILE A 353 -1.22 -11.70 -25.90
C ILE A 353 -0.10 -11.80 -24.87
N ILE A 354 -0.42 -11.96 -23.57
CA ILE A 354 0.58 -12.03 -22.51
C ILE A 354 1.50 -13.26 -22.70
N ASP A 355 0.95 -14.41 -23.06
CA ASP A 355 1.70 -15.66 -23.26
C ASP A 355 2.61 -15.62 -24.49
N SER A 356 2.37 -14.72 -25.44
CA SER A 356 3.26 -14.53 -26.58
C SER A 356 4.54 -13.74 -26.25
N VAL A 357 4.55 -13.03 -25.11
CA VAL A 357 5.65 -12.10 -24.76
C VAL A 357 7.00 -12.80 -24.53
N PRO A 358 7.11 -13.96 -23.84
CA PRO A 358 8.40 -14.65 -23.68
C PRO A 358 9.11 -14.95 -24.99
N GLY A 359 8.34 -15.29 -26.05
CA GLY A 359 8.88 -15.53 -27.38
C GLY A 359 9.49 -14.29 -28.05
N MET A 360 9.06 -13.08 -27.65
CA MET A 360 9.59 -11.83 -28.17
C MET A 360 10.98 -11.47 -27.60
N VAL A 361 11.30 -11.97 -26.41
CA VAL A 361 12.57 -11.68 -25.72
C VAL A 361 13.74 -12.45 -26.35
N GLY A 362 13.47 -13.60 -27.00
CA GLY A 362 14.47 -14.44 -27.67
C GLY A 362 14.83 -13.98 -29.09
N MET A 363 14.04 -13.11 -29.70
CA MET A 363 14.30 -12.58 -31.05
C MET A 363 15.22 -11.34 -31.00
N ARG A 364 16.38 -11.41 -30.35
CA ARG A 364 17.45 -10.46 -30.66
C ARG A 364 17.90 -10.78 -32.07
N SER A 365 17.62 -9.88 -33.00
CA SER A 365 18.08 -9.92 -34.37
C SER A 365 19.57 -10.23 -34.41
N GLU A 366 19.93 -11.36 -35.01
CA GLU A 366 21.20 -11.51 -35.69
C GLU A 366 21.13 -10.57 -36.92
N GLU A 367 21.48 -9.30 -36.74
CA GLU A 367 21.85 -8.37 -37.82
C GLU A 367 23.06 -7.55 -37.37
#